data_9e8949448a74dd701e39fc1bac1fefed
#
_entry.id   9e8949448a74dd701e39fc1bac1fefed
#
_cell.length_a   1.000
_cell.length_b   1.000
_cell.length_c   1.000
_cell.angle_alpha   90.00
_cell.angle_beta   90.00
_cell.angle_gamma   90.00
#
_symmetry.space_group_name_H-M   'P 1'
#
loop_
_entity.id
_entity.type
_entity.pdbx_description
1 polymer ?
#
loop_
_entity_poly.entity_id
_entity_poly.type
_entity_poly.pdbx_seq_one_letter_code
_entity_poly.pdbx_strand_id
1 'polypeptide(L)'
;MAMMEMFMMAQELAAQQRTAPRDDIVNVLLNGTVEDEPLTDEEFCYFFLLLIVAGNETTRTVTSHGMRLLIEHGQYQQLADNPGLLEGAIEEFLRYNPAVIAFRRTATEDVEVGGQLIRKGDKIQMYYGSASADEAIFSDSDTFDITRAQREEVRNNHRAFGIGEHFCLGSHLARLELKVIFEEILRRIRNPRLDGEIAWLRSNFINGIKSMPISFDIA
;
A
#
# COMPACT_ATOMS: atom_id res chain seq x y z
N MET A 1 -25.46 2.03 -5.63
CA MET A 1 -25.75 0.66 -5.15
C MET A 1 -24.64 0.14 -4.25
N ALA A 2 -23.45 -0.17 -4.73
CA ALA A 2 -22.38 -0.77 -3.89
C ALA A 2 -22.06 -0.02 -2.58
N MET A 3 -21.94 1.31 -2.60
CA MET A 3 -21.66 2.10 -1.40
C MET A 3 -22.78 1.98 -0.34
N MET A 4 -24.05 1.94 -0.77
CA MET A 4 -25.18 1.77 0.13
C MET A 4 -25.20 0.36 0.76
N GLU A 5 -24.86 -0.66 -0.02
CA GLU A 5 -24.74 -2.03 0.48
C GLU A 5 -23.63 -2.17 1.51
N MET A 6 -22.50 -1.49 1.30
CA MET A 6 -21.40 -1.46 2.28
C MET A 6 -21.79 -0.72 3.57
N PHE A 7 -22.55 0.37 3.46
CA PHE A 7 -23.09 1.05 4.64
C PHE A 7 -24.06 0.17 5.42
N MET A 8 -24.98 -0.52 4.74
CA MET A 8 -25.91 -1.47 5.38
C MET A 8 -25.15 -2.59 6.09
N MET A 9 -24.11 -3.14 5.43
CA MET A 9 -23.24 -4.15 6.03
C MET A 9 -22.51 -3.63 7.27
N ALA A 10 -22.00 -2.39 7.23
CA ALA A 10 -21.35 -1.76 8.37
C ALA A 10 -22.32 -1.62 9.56
N GLN A 11 -23.56 -1.15 9.32
CA GLN A 11 -24.59 -1.01 10.34
C GLN A 11 -24.98 -2.37 10.94
N GLU A 12 -25.11 -3.41 10.13
CA GLU A 12 -25.40 -4.75 10.59
C GLU A 12 -24.28 -5.30 11.47
N LEU A 13 -23.02 -5.14 11.06
CA LEU A 13 -21.85 -5.53 11.85
C LEU A 13 -21.80 -4.78 13.19
N ALA A 14 -22.08 -3.48 13.19
CA ALA A 14 -22.14 -2.68 14.42
C ALA A 14 -23.23 -3.21 15.37
N ALA A 15 -24.42 -3.50 14.85
CA ALA A 15 -25.52 -4.05 15.65
C ALA A 15 -25.18 -5.44 16.23
N GLN A 16 -24.58 -6.31 15.42
CA GLN A 16 -24.12 -7.64 15.88
C GLN A 16 -23.07 -7.51 16.97
N GLN A 17 -22.09 -6.62 16.81
CA GLN A 17 -21.00 -6.43 17.76
C GLN A 17 -21.49 -5.88 19.11
N ARG A 18 -22.52 -5.01 19.10
CA ARG A 18 -23.14 -4.50 20.34
C ARG A 18 -23.90 -5.59 21.12
N THR A 19 -24.46 -6.58 20.43
CA THR A 19 -25.21 -7.69 21.06
C THR A 19 -24.32 -8.87 21.44
N ALA A 20 -23.27 -9.13 20.69
CA ALA A 20 -22.32 -10.22 20.89
C ALA A 20 -20.89 -9.72 20.60
N PRO A 21 -20.26 -8.99 21.54
CA PRO A 21 -18.94 -8.40 21.35
C PRO A 21 -17.86 -9.46 21.03
N ARG A 22 -17.04 -9.18 20.00
CA ARG A 22 -15.88 -9.99 19.63
C ARG A 22 -14.63 -9.13 19.75
N ASP A 23 -13.50 -9.76 19.99
CA ASP A 23 -12.20 -9.10 20.01
C ASP A 23 -11.68 -8.96 18.57
N ASP A 24 -12.19 -7.94 17.87
CA ASP A 24 -11.84 -7.61 16.49
C ASP A 24 -11.82 -6.09 16.23
N ILE A 25 -11.39 -5.70 15.02
CA ILE A 25 -11.26 -4.29 14.64
C ILE A 25 -12.61 -3.55 14.70
N VAL A 26 -13.73 -4.22 14.47
CA VAL A 26 -15.06 -3.58 14.56
C VAL A 26 -15.33 -3.15 16.00
N ASN A 27 -15.01 -4.00 16.96
CA ASN A 27 -15.14 -3.67 18.38
C ASN A 27 -14.24 -2.52 18.80
N VAL A 28 -12.98 -2.53 18.33
CA VAL A 28 -12.01 -1.44 18.60
C VAL A 28 -12.54 -0.11 18.07
N LEU A 29 -13.09 -0.09 16.87
CA LEU A 29 -13.64 1.13 16.27
C LEU A 29 -14.91 1.63 16.95
N LEU A 30 -15.84 0.73 17.29
CA LEU A 30 -17.08 1.08 17.96
C LEU A 30 -16.90 1.63 19.38
N ASN A 31 -15.78 1.27 20.02
CA ASN A 31 -15.40 1.77 21.35
C ASN A 31 -14.29 2.83 21.27
N GLY A 32 -13.87 3.21 20.07
CA GLY A 32 -12.88 4.27 19.86
C GLY A 32 -13.46 5.66 20.08
N THR A 33 -12.59 6.61 20.39
CA THR A 33 -12.94 8.03 20.54
C THR A 33 -12.10 8.88 19.61
N VAL A 34 -12.68 10.01 19.17
CA VAL A 34 -11.96 11.07 18.47
C VAL A 34 -12.15 12.34 19.31
N GLU A 35 -11.06 12.97 19.76
CA GLU A 35 -11.11 14.14 20.66
C GLU A 35 -11.94 13.88 21.94
N ASP A 36 -11.80 12.68 22.53
CA ASP A 36 -12.54 12.17 23.69
C ASP A 36 -14.04 11.92 23.47
N GLU A 37 -14.55 12.12 22.25
CA GLU A 37 -15.95 11.83 21.91
C GLU A 37 -16.06 10.46 21.19
N PRO A 38 -17.04 9.61 21.53
CA PRO A 38 -17.29 8.35 20.84
C PRO A 38 -17.61 8.55 19.35
N LEU A 39 -17.16 7.64 18.50
CA LEU A 39 -17.60 7.63 17.10
C LEU A 39 -19.11 7.45 16.99
N THR A 40 -19.74 8.29 16.18
CA THR A 40 -21.13 8.11 15.78
C THR A 40 -21.27 6.91 14.85
N ASP A 41 -22.47 6.37 14.70
CA ASP A 41 -22.74 5.27 13.77
C ASP A 41 -22.41 5.65 12.32
N GLU A 42 -22.60 6.90 11.95
CA GLU A 42 -22.26 7.41 10.62
C GLU A 42 -20.74 7.44 10.40
N GLU A 43 -19.99 7.98 11.36
CA GLU A 43 -18.51 7.99 11.31
C GLU A 43 -17.93 6.57 11.28
N PHE A 44 -18.49 5.65 12.06
CA PHE A 44 -18.13 4.25 11.99
C PHE A 44 -18.34 3.67 10.57
N CYS A 45 -19.50 3.93 9.95
CA CYS A 45 -19.78 3.46 8.59
C CYS A 45 -18.80 4.04 7.56
N TYR A 46 -18.45 5.32 7.64
CA TYR A 46 -17.42 5.93 6.78
C TYR A 46 -16.04 5.33 7.01
N PHE A 47 -15.66 5.10 8.26
CA PHE A 47 -14.37 4.50 8.58
C PHE A 47 -14.28 3.05 8.10
N PHE A 48 -15.36 2.28 8.29
CA PHE A 48 -15.46 0.91 7.77
C PHE A 48 -15.32 0.87 6.24
N LEU A 49 -16.03 1.74 5.54
CA LEU A 49 -15.91 1.88 4.09
C LEU A 49 -14.47 2.21 3.67
N LEU A 50 -13.83 3.15 4.39
CA LEU A 50 -12.45 3.54 4.15
C LEU A 50 -11.50 2.35 4.27
N LEU A 51 -11.63 1.53 5.31
CA LEU A 51 -10.79 0.36 5.54
C LEU A 51 -10.90 -0.66 4.39
N ILE A 52 -12.13 -0.95 3.94
CA ILE A 52 -12.36 -1.90 2.85
C ILE A 52 -11.74 -1.39 1.54
N VAL A 53 -11.98 -0.12 1.20
CA VAL A 53 -11.46 0.46 -0.05
C VAL A 53 -9.94 0.57 -0.01
N ALA A 54 -9.38 1.03 1.09
CA ALA A 54 -7.93 1.25 1.22
C ALA A 54 -7.14 -0.06 1.23
N GLY A 55 -7.66 -1.10 1.89
CA GLY A 55 -6.96 -2.39 2.04
C GLY A 55 -6.98 -3.25 0.78
N ASN A 56 -8.03 -3.16 -0.03
CA ASN A 56 -8.20 -4.05 -1.18
C ASN A 56 -7.29 -3.68 -2.36
N GLU A 57 -7.46 -2.49 -2.93
CA GLU A 57 -6.84 -2.12 -4.21
C GLU A 57 -5.33 -1.88 -4.06
N THR A 58 -4.88 -1.38 -2.92
CA THR A 58 -3.45 -1.07 -2.72
C THR A 58 -2.60 -2.32 -2.59
N THR A 59 -3.01 -3.31 -1.81
CA THR A 59 -2.28 -4.59 -1.67
C THR A 59 -2.25 -5.36 -2.99
N ARG A 60 -3.39 -5.41 -3.70
CA ARG A 60 -3.47 -6.00 -5.03
C ARG A 60 -2.50 -5.33 -6.02
N THR A 61 -2.44 -4.00 -5.99
CA THR A 61 -1.54 -3.22 -6.85
C THR A 61 -0.07 -3.55 -6.55
N VAL A 62 0.36 -3.54 -5.28
CA VAL A 62 1.75 -3.88 -4.92
C VAL A 62 2.10 -5.32 -5.29
N THR A 63 1.18 -6.28 -5.10
CA THR A 63 1.37 -7.68 -5.53
C THR A 63 1.63 -7.76 -7.03
N SER A 64 0.80 -7.09 -7.84
CA SER A 64 0.94 -7.08 -9.30
C SER A 64 2.26 -6.45 -9.74
N HIS A 65 2.65 -5.32 -9.13
CA HIS A 65 3.94 -4.67 -9.42
C HIS A 65 5.13 -5.48 -8.94
N GLY A 66 5.07 -6.09 -7.76
CA GLY A 66 6.14 -6.96 -7.27
C GLY A 66 6.42 -8.11 -8.24
N MET A 67 5.36 -8.77 -8.73
CA MET A 67 5.50 -9.83 -9.73
C MET A 67 6.06 -9.31 -11.05
N ARG A 68 5.56 -8.17 -11.54
CA ARG A 68 6.08 -7.52 -12.76
C ARG A 68 7.56 -7.20 -12.62
N LEU A 69 7.96 -6.55 -11.54
CA LEU A 69 9.34 -6.13 -11.31
C LEU A 69 10.29 -7.32 -11.22
N LEU A 70 9.91 -8.38 -10.53
CA LEU A 70 10.70 -9.61 -10.44
C LEU A 70 10.94 -10.24 -11.83
N ILE A 71 9.93 -10.21 -12.72
CA ILE A 71 10.03 -10.73 -14.08
C ILE A 71 10.89 -9.80 -14.94
N GLU A 72 10.56 -8.52 -15.00
CA GLU A 72 11.24 -7.54 -15.88
C GLU A 72 12.73 -7.37 -15.55
N HIS A 73 13.09 -7.44 -14.27
CA HIS A 73 14.47 -7.33 -13.82
C HIS A 73 15.19 -8.68 -13.64
N GLY A 74 14.54 -9.80 -13.97
CA GLY A 74 15.13 -11.13 -13.91
C GLY A 74 15.51 -11.61 -12.51
N GLN A 75 14.85 -11.05 -11.45
CA GLN A 75 15.19 -11.35 -10.06
C GLN A 75 14.27 -12.38 -9.40
N TYR A 76 13.32 -12.95 -10.16
CA TYR A 76 12.37 -13.93 -9.63
C TYR A 76 13.09 -15.20 -9.11
N GLN A 77 13.99 -15.78 -9.92
CA GLN A 77 14.70 -16.99 -9.52
C GLN A 77 15.62 -16.75 -8.32
N GLN A 78 16.28 -15.59 -8.28
CA GLN A 78 17.10 -15.21 -7.12
C GLN A 78 16.30 -15.18 -5.83
N LEU A 79 15.06 -14.63 -5.86
CA LEU A 79 14.18 -14.61 -4.70
C LEU A 79 13.67 -16.01 -4.34
N ALA A 80 13.34 -16.83 -5.34
CA ALA A 80 12.86 -18.20 -5.14
C ALA A 80 13.95 -19.09 -4.49
N ASP A 81 15.20 -18.91 -4.87
CA ASP A 81 16.35 -19.67 -4.32
C ASP A 81 16.77 -19.15 -2.94
N ASN A 82 16.40 -17.92 -2.59
CA ASN A 82 16.78 -17.26 -1.34
C ASN A 82 15.56 -16.67 -0.62
N PRO A 83 14.66 -17.49 -0.03
CA PRO A 83 13.43 -17.01 0.63
C PRO A 83 13.67 -16.01 1.76
N GLY A 84 14.86 -16.01 2.35
CA GLY A 84 15.24 -15.01 3.38
C GLY A 84 15.31 -13.58 2.87
N LEU A 85 15.30 -13.35 1.55
CA LEU A 85 15.25 -12.02 0.95
C LEU A 85 13.83 -11.45 0.89
N LEU A 86 12.79 -12.26 1.11
CA LEU A 86 11.40 -11.87 0.82
C LEU A 86 10.95 -10.60 1.56
N GLU A 87 11.26 -10.49 2.84
CA GLU A 87 10.87 -9.30 3.63
C GLU A 87 11.52 -8.03 3.06
N GLY A 88 12.80 -8.09 2.72
CA GLY A 88 13.50 -6.97 2.07
C GLY A 88 12.98 -6.69 0.67
N ALA A 89 12.65 -7.71 -0.11
CA ALA A 89 12.07 -7.58 -1.44
C ALA A 89 10.70 -6.89 -1.40
N ILE A 90 9.86 -7.19 -0.40
CA ILE A 90 8.57 -6.51 -0.21
C ILE A 90 8.76 -5.02 0.04
N GLU A 91 9.73 -4.63 0.87
CA GLU A 91 10.03 -3.21 1.08
C GLU A 91 10.53 -2.54 -0.19
N GLU A 92 11.28 -3.26 -1.03
CA GLU A 92 11.73 -2.75 -2.33
C GLU A 92 10.59 -2.65 -3.35
N PHE A 93 9.61 -3.57 -3.36
CA PHE A 93 8.38 -3.42 -4.16
C PHE A 93 7.63 -2.14 -3.80
N LEU A 94 7.46 -1.91 -2.50
CA LEU A 94 6.81 -0.72 -1.95
C LEU A 94 7.57 0.56 -2.29
N ARG A 95 8.89 0.54 -2.13
CA ARG A 95 9.76 1.68 -2.44
C ARG A 95 9.72 2.03 -3.93
N TYR A 96 10.02 1.06 -4.77
CA TYR A 96 10.25 1.28 -6.20
C TYR A 96 8.95 1.62 -6.93
N ASN A 97 7.83 1.04 -6.51
CA ASN A 97 6.54 1.24 -7.18
C ASN A 97 5.36 1.30 -6.19
N PRO A 98 5.25 2.40 -5.42
CA PRO A 98 4.16 2.54 -4.46
C PRO A 98 2.78 2.50 -5.12
N ALA A 99 1.81 1.88 -4.45
CA ALA A 99 0.45 1.75 -4.96
C ALA A 99 -0.24 3.11 -5.13
N VAL A 100 0.01 4.03 -4.21
CA VAL A 100 -0.52 5.40 -4.27
C VAL A 100 0.47 6.31 -4.97
N ILE A 101 0.03 6.99 -6.03
CA ILE A 101 0.86 7.93 -6.79
C ILE A 101 1.13 9.17 -5.95
N ALA A 102 0.08 9.80 -5.45
CA ALA A 102 0.20 11.05 -4.68
C ALA A 102 -1.00 11.31 -3.78
N PHE A 103 -0.76 11.99 -2.67
CA PHE A 103 -1.79 12.66 -1.88
C PHE A 103 -1.59 14.18 -1.90
N ARG A 104 -2.68 14.91 -1.64
CA ARG A 104 -2.69 16.35 -1.60
C ARG A 104 -2.90 16.85 -0.16
N ARG A 105 -2.25 17.98 0.16
CA ARG A 105 -2.50 18.77 1.36
C ARG A 105 -2.90 20.19 0.97
N THR A 106 -3.53 20.91 1.90
CA THR A 106 -3.80 22.34 1.78
C THR A 106 -3.06 23.02 2.91
N ALA A 107 -2.25 24.03 2.60
CA ALA A 107 -1.55 24.81 3.60
C ALA A 107 -2.55 25.54 4.50
N THR A 108 -2.41 25.42 5.80
CA THR A 108 -3.28 26.08 6.81
C THR A 108 -2.75 27.47 7.18
N GLU A 109 -1.48 27.73 6.90
CA GLU A 109 -0.78 28.99 7.12
C GLU A 109 0.30 29.18 6.04
N ASP A 110 0.92 30.35 5.99
CA ASP A 110 2.07 30.58 5.13
C ASP A 110 3.28 29.82 5.72
N VAL A 111 3.98 29.06 4.89
CA VAL A 111 5.14 28.25 5.29
C VAL A 111 6.19 28.23 4.19
N GLU A 112 7.46 28.22 4.59
CA GLU A 112 8.57 28.05 3.64
C GLU A 112 9.06 26.59 3.65
N VAL A 113 9.13 25.98 2.46
CA VAL A 113 9.64 24.62 2.27
C VAL A 113 10.69 24.64 1.16
N GLY A 114 11.92 24.25 1.47
CA GLY A 114 13.02 24.21 0.50
C GLY A 114 13.30 25.56 -0.16
N GLY A 115 13.16 26.66 0.55
CA GLY A 115 13.33 28.02 0.02
C GLY A 115 12.16 28.55 -0.81
N GLN A 116 11.03 27.81 -0.89
CA GLN A 116 9.82 28.22 -1.60
C GLN A 116 8.73 28.61 -0.60
N LEU A 117 8.16 29.80 -0.76
CA LEU A 117 7.02 30.25 0.02
C LEU A 117 5.74 29.56 -0.48
N ILE A 118 5.10 28.82 0.41
CA ILE A 118 3.77 28.22 0.22
C ILE A 118 2.79 29.06 1.02
N ARG A 119 1.78 29.61 0.37
CA ARG A 119 0.79 30.47 1.02
C ARG A 119 -0.35 29.64 1.62
N LYS A 120 -0.97 30.18 2.65
CA LYS A 120 -2.24 29.65 3.18
C LYS A 120 -3.25 29.44 2.06
N GLY A 121 -3.81 28.23 1.99
CA GLY A 121 -4.77 27.82 0.96
C GLY A 121 -4.15 27.16 -0.28
N ASP A 122 -2.82 27.24 -0.46
CA ASP A 122 -2.14 26.57 -1.56
C ASP A 122 -2.26 25.04 -1.46
N LYS A 123 -2.28 24.39 -2.63
CA LYS A 123 -2.36 22.93 -2.74
C LYS A 123 -0.98 22.34 -2.96
N ILE A 124 -0.58 21.48 -2.04
CA ILE A 124 0.71 20.76 -2.06
C ILE A 124 0.43 19.33 -2.45
N GLN A 125 1.03 18.85 -3.53
CA GLN A 125 0.94 17.46 -3.94
C GLN A 125 2.22 16.71 -3.57
N MET A 126 2.07 15.66 -2.81
CA MET A 126 3.17 14.81 -2.35
C MET A 126 3.23 13.55 -3.23
N TYR A 127 4.22 13.45 -4.10
CA TYR A 127 4.44 12.28 -4.95
C TYR A 127 5.24 11.22 -4.20
N TYR A 128 4.61 10.10 -3.90
CA TYR A 128 5.21 9.04 -3.09
C TYR A 128 6.36 8.32 -3.80
N GLY A 129 6.23 8.09 -5.11
CA GLY A 129 7.31 7.51 -5.91
C GLY A 129 8.56 8.40 -5.92
N SER A 130 8.41 9.71 -6.08
CA SER A 130 9.53 10.65 -6.04
C SER A 130 10.22 10.65 -4.67
N ALA A 131 9.43 10.71 -3.58
CA ALA A 131 10.00 10.66 -2.23
C ALA A 131 10.70 9.32 -1.90
N SER A 132 10.26 8.23 -2.54
CA SER A 132 10.87 6.90 -2.39
C SER A 132 12.06 6.65 -3.33
N ALA A 133 12.32 7.60 -4.25
CA ALA A 133 13.47 7.59 -5.15
C ALA A 133 14.45 8.75 -4.86
N ASP A 134 14.42 9.32 -3.65
CA ASP A 134 15.32 10.40 -3.25
C ASP A 134 16.77 9.88 -3.13
N GLU A 135 17.65 10.41 -3.98
CA GLU A 135 19.07 10.03 -4.04
C GLU A 135 19.85 10.43 -2.78
N ALA A 136 19.33 11.38 -1.98
CA ALA A 136 19.90 11.72 -0.68
C ALA A 136 19.65 10.64 0.38
N ILE A 137 18.69 9.74 0.12
CA ILE A 137 18.28 8.67 1.04
C ILE A 137 18.68 7.29 0.51
N PHE A 138 18.49 7.07 -0.80
CA PHE A 138 18.74 5.76 -1.42
C PHE A 138 19.83 5.84 -2.48
N SER A 139 20.87 5.04 -2.31
CA SER A 139 21.88 4.87 -3.36
C SER A 139 21.26 4.16 -4.57
N ASP A 140 21.64 4.55 -5.77
CA ASP A 140 21.12 3.97 -7.02
C ASP A 140 19.58 3.85 -7.01
N SER A 141 18.90 4.95 -6.62
CA SER A 141 17.47 4.97 -6.34
C SER A 141 16.58 4.47 -7.49
N ASP A 142 17.05 4.65 -8.74
CA ASP A 142 16.38 4.21 -9.97
C ASP A 142 16.55 2.72 -10.27
N THR A 143 17.39 2.02 -9.50
CA THR A 143 17.61 0.58 -9.68
C THR A 143 16.69 -0.22 -8.77
N PHE A 144 15.95 -1.17 -9.36
CA PHE A 144 15.21 -2.17 -8.60
C PHE A 144 16.15 -3.28 -8.15
N ASP A 145 16.20 -3.56 -6.84
CA ASP A 145 17.10 -4.56 -6.27
C ASP A 145 16.51 -5.18 -5.00
N ILE A 146 16.12 -6.44 -5.08
CA ILE A 146 15.55 -7.19 -3.94
C ILE A 146 16.54 -7.39 -2.78
N THR A 147 17.83 -7.13 -3.00
CA THR A 147 18.86 -7.22 -1.95
C THR A 147 19.14 -5.88 -1.27
N ARG A 148 18.49 -4.80 -1.71
CA ARG A 148 18.73 -3.44 -1.20
C ARG A 148 18.68 -3.37 0.33
N ALA A 149 17.73 -4.04 0.97
CA ALA A 149 17.58 -4.05 2.42
C ALA A 149 18.77 -4.70 3.18
N GLN A 150 19.70 -5.35 2.50
CA GLN A 150 20.92 -5.87 3.11
C GLN A 150 22.01 -4.80 3.30
N ARG A 151 21.92 -3.68 2.57
CA ARG A 151 22.94 -2.61 2.59
C ARG A 151 22.42 -1.27 3.07
N GLU A 152 21.12 -1.05 3.09
CA GLU A 152 20.52 0.21 3.53
C GLU A 152 19.15 0.02 4.16
N GLU A 153 18.74 0.98 4.97
CA GLU A 153 17.44 0.95 5.66
C GLU A 153 16.32 1.36 4.68
N VAL A 154 15.61 0.38 4.14
CA VAL A 154 14.51 0.60 3.19
C VAL A 154 13.19 0.86 3.91
N ARG A 155 12.87 0.03 4.91
CA ARG A 155 11.56 -0.05 5.55
C ARG A 155 11.07 1.27 6.15
N ASN A 156 11.95 2.00 6.80
CA ASN A 156 11.59 3.24 7.49
C ASN A 156 11.83 4.49 6.61
N ASN A 157 12.54 4.33 5.50
CA ASN A 157 12.93 5.44 4.65
C ASN A 157 12.04 5.64 3.43
N HIS A 158 11.44 4.58 2.85
CA HIS A 158 10.47 4.78 1.78
C HIS A 158 9.18 5.43 2.28
N ARG A 159 8.42 6.04 1.38
CA ARG A 159 7.19 6.79 1.70
C ARG A 159 5.91 6.16 1.15
N ALA A 160 5.96 4.88 0.77
CA ALA A 160 4.79 4.17 0.24
C ALA A 160 3.58 4.16 1.19
N PHE A 161 3.84 4.21 2.49
CA PHE A 161 2.81 4.27 3.54
C PHE A 161 2.59 5.68 4.11
N GLY A 162 3.18 6.70 3.50
CA GLY A 162 3.13 8.07 4.01
C GLY A 162 4.02 8.30 5.23
N ILE A 163 3.73 9.38 5.96
CA ILE A 163 4.44 9.80 7.17
C ILE A 163 3.54 10.67 8.05
N GLY A 164 3.85 10.76 9.35
CA GLY A 164 3.13 11.60 10.32
C GLY A 164 1.79 11.02 10.73
N GLU A 165 0.85 11.87 11.11
CA GLU A 165 -0.45 11.47 11.67
C GLU A 165 -1.29 10.61 10.72
N HIS A 166 -1.12 10.78 9.41
CA HIS A 166 -1.79 9.99 8.37
C HIS A 166 -0.95 8.79 7.89
N PHE A 167 0.03 8.32 8.67
CA PHE A 167 0.74 7.08 8.34
C PHE A 167 -0.26 5.93 8.20
N CYS A 168 -0.05 5.08 7.20
CA CYS A 168 -0.98 4.01 6.85
C CYS A 168 -1.26 3.06 8.03
N LEU A 169 -2.51 3.04 8.48
CA LEU A 169 -2.96 2.15 9.56
C LEU A 169 -2.76 0.67 9.20
N GLY A 170 -3.00 0.29 7.93
CA GLY A 170 -2.90 -1.08 7.43
C GLY A 170 -1.48 -1.53 7.08
N SER A 171 -0.44 -0.73 7.34
CA SER A 171 0.93 -1.02 6.89
C SER A 171 1.50 -2.36 7.36
N HIS A 172 1.12 -2.82 8.55
CA HIS A 172 1.52 -4.12 9.08
C HIS A 172 0.77 -5.27 8.39
N LEU A 173 -0.54 -5.11 8.20
CA LEU A 173 -1.38 -6.10 7.53
C LEU A 173 -0.96 -6.25 6.06
N ALA A 174 -0.75 -5.14 5.35
CA ALA A 174 -0.30 -5.16 3.96
C ALA A 174 1.02 -5.92 3.79
N ARG A 175 1.99 -5.73 4.68
CA ARG A 175 3.25 -6.48 4.67
C ARG A 175 3.04 -7.97 4.90
N LEU A 176 2.16 -8.33 5.85
CA LEU A 176 1.82 -9.71 6.14
C LEU A 176 1.13 -10.38 4.93
N GLU A 177 0.16 -9.71 4.34
CA GLU A 177 -0.53 -10.18 3.13
C GLU A 177 0.45 -10.39 1.97
N LEU A 178 1.30 -9.40 1.68
CA LEU A 178 2.33 -9.52 0.65
C LEU A 178 3.28 -10.69 0.92
N LYS A 179 3.71 -10.87 2.17
CA LYS A 179 4.57 -11.98 2.56
C LYS A 179 3.90 -13.32 2.26
N VAL A 180 2.68 -13.55 2.75
CA VAL A 180 1.95 -14.81 2.55
C VAL A 180 1.68 -15.06 1.06
N ILE A 181 1.28 -14.04 0.32
CA ILE A 181 1.02 -14.15 -1.12
C ILE A 181 2.30 -14.55 -1.88
N PHE A 182 3.43 -13.87 -1.63
CA PHE A 182 4.67 -14.19 -2.32
C PHE A 182 5.29 -15.51 -1.86
N GLU A 183 5.16 -15.91 -0.60
CA GLU A 183 5.53 -17.26 -0.14
C GLU A 183 4.78 -18.33 -0.95
N GLU A 184 3.48 -18.16 -1.17
CA GLU A 184 2.67 -19.10 -1.96
C GLU A 184 3.02 -19.04 -3.46
N ILE A 185 3.25 -17.86 -4.01
CA ILE A 185 3.69 -17.70 -5.41
C ILE A 185 5.02 -18.41 -5.64
N LEU A 186 6.03 -18.12 -4.81
CA LEU A 186 7.36 -18.71 -4.92
C LEU A 186 7.37 -20.23 -4.71
N ARG A 187 6.43 -20.76 -3.94
CA ARG A 187 6.27 -22.20 -3.73
C ARG A 187 5.66 -22.90 -4.92
N ARG A 188 4.72 -22.27 -5.64
CA ARG A 188 3.89 -22.92 -6.67
C ARG A 188 4.27 -22.59 -8.10
N ILE A 189 4.89 -21.44 -8.34
CA ILE A 189 5.18 -20.92 -9.69
C ILE A 189 6.67 -21.07 -9.98
N ARG A 190 6.98 -21.47 -11.22
CA ARG A 190 8.34 -21.52 -11.75
C ARG A 190 8.39 -20.80 -13.09
N ASN A 191 9.54 -20.22 -13.40
CA ASN A 191 9.84 -19.60 -14.69
C ASN A 191 8.75 -18.61 -15.16
N PRO A 192 8.26 -17.68 -14.32
CA PRO A 192 7.25 -16.75 -14.76
C PRO A 192 7.83 -15.80 -15.82
N ARG A 193 7.00 -15.47 -16.81
CA ARG A 193 7.33 -14.53 -17.88
C ARG A 193 6.09 -13.73 -18.27
N LEU A 194 6.28 -12.50 -18.71
CA LEU A 194 5.20 -11.71 -19.30
C LEU A 194 4.77 -12.37 -20.61
N ASP A 195 3.46 -12.51 -20.82
CA ASP A 195 2.86 -13.19 -21.96
C ASP A 195 1.75 -12.33 -22.59
N GLY A 196 2.11 -11.10 -22.92
CA GLY A 196 1.24 -10.11 -23.54
C GLY A 196 1.44 -8.70 -23.00
N GLU A 197 0.64 -7.78 -23.49
CA GLU A 197 0.69 -6.38 -23.08
C GLU A 197 0.07 -6.18 -21.71
N ILE A 198 0.70 -5.30 -20.90
CA ILE A 198 0.14 -4.89 -19.61
C ILE A 198 -0.88 -3.77 -19.85
N ALA A 199 -2.11 -3.99 -19.41
CA ALA A 199 -3.14 -2.97 -19.40
C ALA A 199 -3.13 -2.18 -18.08
N TRP A 200 -2.83 -0.89 -18.17
CA TRP A 200 -2.72 0.00 -17.02
C TRP A 200 -4.06 0.62 -16.61
N LEU A 201 -4.20 0.89 -15.33
CA LEU A 201 -5.30 1.69 -14.82
C LEU A 201 -5.03 3.18 -15.15
N ARG A 202 -5.96 3.82 -15.85
CA ARG A 202 -5.90 5.26 -16.07
C ARG A 202 -6.33 5.99 -14.79
N SER A 203 -5.38 6.31 -13.95
CA SER A 203 -5.59 6.97 -12.66
C SER A 203 -4.42 7.90 -12.34
N ASN A 204 -4.70 9.00 -11.66
CA ASN A 204 -3.71 9.89 -11.05
C ASN A 204 -3.55 9.64 -9.54
N PHE A 205 -4.26 8.65 -9.01
CA PHE A 205 -4.27 8.30 -7.59
C PHE A 205 -3.67 6.91 -7.33
N ILE A 206 -4.16 5.88 -8.03
CA ILE A 206 -3.67 4.50 -7.89
C ILE A 206 -2.83 4.11 -9.10
N ASN A 207 -1.63 3.63 -8.83
CA ASN A 207 -0.69 3.10 -9.83
C ASN A 207 -1.05 1.64 -10.18
N GLY A 208 -2.26 1.42 -10.68
CA GLY A 208 -2.84 0.10 -10.82
C GLY A 208 -2.55 -0.59 -12.15
N ILE A 209 -2.50 -1.92 -12.12
CA ILE A 209 -2.49 -2.80 -13.28
C ILE A 209 -3.88 -3.44 -13.41
N LYS A 210 -4.55 -3.24 -14.57
CA LYS A 210 -5.83 -3.86 -14.86
C LYS A 210 -5.70 -5.32 -15.26
N SER A 211 -4.71 -5.62 -16.09
CA SER A 211 -4.43 -6.95 -16.60
C SER A 211 -2.95 -7.07 -16.92
N MET A 212 -2.36 -8.16 -16.52
CA MET A 212 -0.97 -8.51 -16.79
C MET A 212 -0.94 -10.02 -17.09
N PRO A 213 -1.00 -10.40 -18.37
CA PRO A 213 -0.88 -11.80 -18.76
C PRO A 213 0.52 -12.33 -18.42
N ILE A 214 0.56 -13.43 -17.70
CA ILE A 214 1.82 -14.13 -17.39
C ILE A 214 1.66 -15.62 -17.75
N SER A 215 2.74 -16.22 -18.26
CA SER A 215 2.85 -17.66 -18.39
C SER A 215 3.91 -18.16 -17.39
N PHE A 216 3.72 -19.38 -16.89
CA PHE A 216 4.59 -19.97 -15.87
C PHE A 216 4.44 -21.50 -15.87
N ASP A 217 5.39 -22.17 -15.25
CA ASP A 217 5.32 -23.58 -14.95
C ASP A 217 4.85 -23.78 -13.51
N ILE A 218 4.10 -24.85 -13.26
CA ILE A 218 3.67 -25.23 -11.89
C ILE A 218 4.79 -26.08 -11.25
N ALA A 219 5.08 -25.80 -9.99
CA ALA A 219 6.12 -26.50 -9.20
C ALA A 219 5.71 -27.94 -8.84
#